data_c6d67011cb4871d942dbd6fce8b9022d
#
_entry.id   c6d67011cb4871d942dbd6fce8b9022d
#
_cell.length_a   1.000
_cell.length_b   1.000
_cell.length_c   1.000
_cell.angle_alpha   90.00
_cell.angle_beta   90.00
_cell.angle_gamma   90.00
#
_symmetry.space_group_name_H-M   'P 1'
#
loop_
_entity.id
_entity.type
_entity.pdbx_description
1 polymer ?
#
loop_
_entity_poly.entity_id
_entity_poly.type
_entity_poly.pdbx_seq_one_letter_code
_entity_poly.pdbx_strand_id
1 'polypeptide(L)'
;MVIFALSFLCLQNQEADYFEVIDFVAPEEVVLEVGGLLPLEDALLIATRRGEIWRVDDAFGSKPIFSLWAEGLQEPLGLLAHEGWIYAMQRGELSRMRDSSGDGRMDDLETVADGWHLSGNYHEYAFGPTLAGDGSLWMTLNKPFGGEPFGRAPWRGWALRAQADGSWEGVAAGLRSPAGVRASPWGEVFFTDNQGEWCATSKFTAVVEGSFHGHPWGIDSCDLPSSRVQHPGEIPDGGTVNEAAATVPGYQLPAVWIPWDLLGRSPSDFVWDTDGNFGPYRGQVMVGDQYSAEVFRVSLQKVAGRWQGACYPLRKGLKAGVSRLAWAKDGSLWCGMTTRGWPSLGTATEGLQRIRWTGKTPFELLEVRATPQGFQLQFTLPVDSASIVLEDLQVRSWTYHHWSTYGSDPVDEAAHSVDTLKLSSDGTKLDVTLSDCRPGFVYEISAPGLIAISGQTLLHDTAW
;
A
#
# COMPACT_ATOMS: atom_id res chain seq x y z
N MET A 1 21.22 -20.93 3.36
CA MET A 1 20.50 -20.34 4.50
C MET A 1 21.35 -19.33 5.31
N VAL A 2 22.59 -19.63 5.69
CA VAL A 2 23.45 -18.71 6.48
C VAL A 2 23.91 -17.48 5.67
N ILE A 3 24.20 -17.63 4.39
CA ILE A 3 24.65 -16.51 3.52
C ILE A 3 23.52 -15.52 3.26
N PHE A 4 22.28 -15.98 3.08
CA PHE A 4 21.11 -15.12 2.93
C PHE A 4 20.78 -14.34 4.22
N ALA A 5 20.95 -14.93 5.39
CA ALA A 5 20.72 -14.26 6.67
C ALA A 5 21.77 -13.18 6.97
N LEU A 6 23.03 -13.40 6.56
CA LEU A 6 24.10 -12.43 6.74
C LEU A 6 23.97 -11.22 5.81
N SER A 7 23.56 -11.42 4.55
CA SER A 7 23.28 -10.32 3.61
C SER A 7 22.06 -9.51 4.03
N PHE A 8 21.01 -10.14 4.54
CA PHE A 8 19.81 -9.46 5.05
C PHE A 8 20.12 -8.58 6.27
N LEU A 9 20.90 -9.07 7.23
CA LEU A 9 21.35 -8.30 8.40
C LEU A 9 22.28 -7.14 8.03
N CYS A 10 23.13 -7.31 7.01
CA CYS A 10 24.02 -6.27 6.53
C CYS A 10 23.23 -5.12 5.87
N LEU A 11 22.21 -5.43 5.07
CA LEU A 11 21.36 -4.44 4.41
C LEU A 11 20.53 -3.65 5.43
N GLN A 12 19.92 -4.32 6.40
CA GLN A 12 19.17 -3.65 7.48
C GLN A 12 20.02 -2.66 8.27
N ASN A 13 21.29 -2.97 8.50
CA ASN A 13 22.20 -2.05 9.15
C ASN A 13 22.52 -0.83 8.27
N GLN A 14 22.62 -1.00 6.95
CA GLN A 14 22.83 0.11 6.02
C GLN A 14 21.59 1.00 5.91
N GLU A 15 20.38 0.45 5.81
CA GLU A 15 19.13 1.21 5.83
C GLU A 15 18.99 2.07 7.09
N ALA A 16 19.44 1.57 8.26
CA ALA A 16 19.38 2.27 9.53
C ALA A 16 20.25 3.54 9.58
N ASP A 17 21.28 3.64 8.74
CA ASP A 17 22.11 4.86 8.62
C ASP A 17 21.31 6.04 8.03
N TYR A 18 20.24 5.75 7.30
CA TYR A 18 19.38 6.72 6.61
C TYR A 18 17.99 6.83 7.23
N PHE A 19 17.43 5.71 7.74
CA PHE A 19 16.07 5.60 8.27
C PHE A 19 16.11 4.89 9.63
N GLU A 20 16.19 5.69 10.69
CA GLU A 20 16.18 5.20 12.05
C GLU A 20 14.79 4.72 12.45
N VAL A 21 14.71 3.55 13.08
CA VAL A 21 13.47 3.03 13.69
C VAL A 21 13.46 3.36 15.17
N ILE A 22 12.42 4.04 15.63
CA ILE A 22 12.22 4.48 17.00
C ILE A 22 11.05 3.70 17.59
N ASP A 23 11.31 2.98 18.68
CA ASP A 23 10.27 2.27 19.40
C ASP A 23 9.34 3.22 20.15
N PHE A 24 8.07 2.86 20.13
CA PHE A 24 7.06 3.50 20.96
C PHE A 24 6.61 2.51 22.04
N VAL A 25 6.65 2.96 23.29
CA VAL A 25 6.32 2.12 24.45
C VAL A 25 4.94 2.49 24.96
N ALA A 26 4.00 1.57 24.86
CA ALA A 26 2.67 1.68 25.46
C ALA A 26 2.69 1.14 26.91
N PRO A 27 1.74 1.56 27.75
CA PRO A 27 1.47 0.92 29.04
C PRO A 27 1.15 -0.58 28.87
N GLU A 28 1.48 -1.40 29.87
CA GLU A 28 1.32 -2.85 29.78
C GLU A 28 -0.12 -3.30 29.57
N GLU A 29 -1.08 -2.52 30.07
CA GLU A 29 -2.52 -2.76 29.92
C GLU A 29 -3.07 -2.42 28.52
N VAL A 30 -2.31 -1.72 27.68
CA VAL A 30 -2.74 -1.28 26.34
C VAL A 30 -2.19 -2.20 25.26
N VAL A 31 -3.05 -2.95 24.60
CA VAL A 31 -2.67 -3.86 23.51
C VAL A 31 -2.82 -3.13 22.19
N LEU A 32 -1.69 -2.75 21.56
CA LEU A 32 -1.64 -1.99 20.32
C LEU A 32 -1.72 -2.89 19.08
N GLU A 33 -2.80 -3.66 18.92
CA GLU A 33 -3.18 -4.26 17.63
C GLU A 33 -3.74 -3.14 16.74
N VAL A 34 -2.87 -2.37 16.11
CA VAL A 34 -3.26 -1.13 15.45
C VAL A 34 -4.14 -1.34 14.23
N GLY A 35 -5.35 -0.79 14.27
CA GLY A 35 -6.33 -0.76 13.18
C GLY A 35 -6.47 0.61 12.51
N GLY A 36 -6.13 1.70 13.20
CA GLY A 36 -6.19 3.06 12.68
C GLY A 36 -5.20 3.99 13.38
N LEU A 37 -4.65 4.94 12.65
CA LEU A 37 -3.80 6.01 13.17
C LEU A 37 -4.31 7.36 12.67
N LEU A 38 -4.49 8.31 13.57
CA LEU A 38 -4.91 9.66 13.24
C LEU A 38 -4.12 10.68 14.07
N PRO A 39 -3.04 11.25 13.51
CA PRO A 39 -2.34 12.35 14.13
C PRO A 39 -3.24 13.58 14.22
N LEU A 40 -3.30 14.17 15.40
CA LEU A 40 -3.90 15.46 15.70
C LEU A 40 -2.80 16.49 15.96
N GLU A 41 -3.16 17.76 16.14
CA GLU A 41 -2.17 18.81 16.37
C GLU A 41 -1.31 18.54 17.63
N ASP A 42 -1.94 18.10 18.71
CA ASP A 42 -1.35 17.89 20.03
C ASP A 42 -1.35 16.44 20.52
N ALA A 43 -1.96 15.52 19.80
CA ALA A 43 -2.12 14.13 20.21
C ALA A 43 -2.07 13.15 19.02
N LEU A 44 -2.08 11.86 19.33
CA LEU A 44 -2.27 10.78 18.37
C LEU A 44 -3.48 9.94 18.80
N LEU A 45 -4.47 9.75 17.92
CA LEU A 45 -5.51 8.75 18.13
C LEU A 45 -5.07 7.43 17.51
N ILE A 46 -5.20 6.35 18.28
CA ILE A 46 -4.87 4.99 17.88
C ILE A 46 -6.12 4.11 18.03
N ALA A 47 -6.70 3.69 16.92
CA ALA A 47 -7.73 2.65 16.96
C ALA A 47 -7.06 1.28 17.05
N THR A 48 -7.56 0.43 17.96
CA THR A 48 -7.12 -0.95 18.08
C THR A 48 -8.13 -1.89 17.40
N ARG A 49 -7.66 -2.99 16.86
CA ARG A 49 -8.52 -4.04 16.30
C ARG A 49 -9.42 -4.73 17.36
N ARG A 50 -9.23 -4.34 18.63
CA ARG A 50 -10.06 -4.78 19.76
C ARG A 50 -11.31 -3.91 19.97
N GLY A 51 -11.42 -2.80 19.22
CA GLY A 51 -12.58 -1.92 19.28
C GLY A 51 -12.42 -0.73 20.22
N GLU A 52 -11.21 -0.40 20.60
CA GLU A 52 -10.87 0.76 21.40
C GLU A 52 -10.22 1.84 20.54
N ILE A 53 -10.40 3.10 20.93
CA ILE A 53 -9.62 4.23 20.43
C ILE A 53 -8.94 4.88 21.62
N TRP A 54 -7.62 4.88 21.60
CA TRP A 54 -6.77 5.52 22.60
C TRP A 54 -6.32 6.89 22.11
N ARG A 55 -6.45 7.91 22.96
CA ARG A 55 -5.81 9.21 22.78
C ARG A 55 -4.44 9.15 23.48
N VAL A 56 -3.41 9.58 22.77
CA VAL A 56 -2.04 9.63 23.27
C VAL A 56 -1.56 11.07 23.21
N ASP A 57 -1.50 11.72 24.36
CA ASP A 57 -0.89 13.02 24.52
C ASP A 57 0.62 12.86 24.71
N ASP A 58 1.40 13.88 24.32
CA ASP A 58 2.87 13.86 24.33
C ASP A 58 3.47 12.60 23.65
N ALA A 59 2.92 12.23 22.49
CA ALA A 59 3.33 11.04 21.75
C ALA A 59 4.82 11.03 21.32
N PHE A 60 5.52 12.16 21.43
CA PHE A 60 6.96 12.30 21.15
C PHE A 60 7.81 12.35 22.42
N GLY A 61 7.18 12.46 23.59
CA GLY A 61 7.84 12.53 24.88
C GLY A 61 8.37 11.17 25.33
N SER A 62 9.13 11.20 26.42
CA SER A 62 9.66 9.97 27.04
C SER A 62 8.61 9.15 27.81
N LYS A 63 7.45 9.75 28.07
CA LYS A 63 6.33 9.14 28.83
C LYS A 63 5.01 9.58 28.21
N PRO A 64 4.60 9.00 27.07
CA PRO A 64 3.30 9.29 26.46
C PRO A 64 2.15 9.01 27.42
N ILE A 65 1.13 9.87 27.41
CA ILE A 65 -0.04 9.75 28.31
C ILE A 65 -1.18 9.14 27.49
N PHE A 66 -1.62 7.96 27.91
CA PHE A 66 -2.73 7.23 27.29
C PHE A 66 -4.03 7.51 28.04
N SER A 67 -5.07 7.84 27.29
CA SER A 67 -6.45 7.90 27.77
C SER A 67 -7.38 7.18 26.82
N LEU A 68 -8.32 6.40 27.35
CA LEU A 68 -9.32 5.71 26.55
C LEU A 68 -10.34 6.74 26.05
N TRP A 69 -10.33 7.00 24.72
CA TRP A 69 -11.21 7.97 24.11
C TRP A 69 -12.56 7.37 23.68
N ALA A 70 -12.56 6.14 23.11
CA ALA A 70 -13.77 5.40 22.76
C ALA A 70 -13.54 3.89 22.88
N GLU A 71 -14.64 3.15 23.06
CA GLU A 71 -14.63 1.68 23.13
C GLU A 71 -15.94 1.09 22.58
N GLY A 72 -15.96 -0.23 22.33
CA GLY A 72 -17.15 -0.93 21.86
C GLY A 72 -17.30 -0.97 20.34
N LEU A 73 -16.29 -0.53 19.60
CA LEU A 73 -16.29 -0.56 18.14
C LEU A 73 -16.01 -1.96 17.59
N GLN A 74 -16.56 -2.28 16.41
CA GLN A 74 -16.35 -3.55 15.75
C GLN A 74 -15.14 -3.52 14.82
N GLU A 75 -13.94 -3.78 15.38
CA GLU A 75 -12.68 -3.88 14.63
C GLU A 75 -12.44 -2.69 13.68
N PRO A 76 -12.26 -1.48 14.21
CA PRO A 76 -12.05 -0.29 13.37
C PRO A 76 -10.72 -0.38 12.61
N LEU A 77 -10.79 -0.25 11.26
CA LEU A 77 -9.65 -0.39 10.36
C LEU A 77 -9.40 0.88 9.54
N GLY A 78 -9.34 1.98 10.25
CA GLY A 78 -9.00 3.31 9.78
C GLY A 78 -9.74 4.40 10.52
N LEU A 79 -9.11 5.56 10.61
CA LEU A 79 -9.63 6.78 11.23
C LEU A 79 -9.46 7.97 10.29
N LEU A 80 -10.41 8.91 10.34
CA LEU A 80 -10.37 10.16 9.59
C LEU A 80 -10.99 11.29 10.44
N ALA A 81 -10.31 12.43 10.54
CA ALA A 81 -10.91 13.65 11.09
C ALA A 81 -11.52 14.49 9.96
N HIS A 82 -12.80 14.83 10.07
CA HIS A 82 -13.48 15.68 9.10
C HIS A 82 -14.63 16.43 9.77
N GLU A 83 -14.70 17.76 9.57
CA GLU A 83 -15.78 18.65 10.07
C GLU A 83 -16.12 18.47 11.55
N GLY A 84 -15.11 18.34 12.41
CA GLY A 84 -15.27 18.20 13.86
C GLY A 84 -15.70 16.81 14.33
N TRP A 85 -15.75 15.83 13.42
CA TRP A 85 -16.01 14.44 13.72
C TRP A 85 -14.77 13.58 13.47
N ILE A 86 -14.67 12.47 14.21
CA ILE A 86 -13.74 11.37 13.96
C ILE A 86 -14.54 10.25 13.33
N TYR A 87 -14.22 9.90 12.09
CA TYR A 87 -14.82 8.77 11.38
C TYR A 87 -14.00 7.52 11.62
N ALA A 88 -14.67 6.38 11.77
CA ALA A 88 -14.05 5.07 11.87
C ALA A 88 -14.74 4.08 10.91
N MET A 89 -13.91 3.34 10.17
CA MET A 89 -14.42 2.24 9.34
C MET A 89 -14.48 0.96 10.17
N GLN A 90 -15.68 0.48 10.43
CA GLN A 90 -15.96 -0.78 11.09
C GLN A 90 -16.33 -1.86 10.05
N ARG A 91 -16.38 -3.13 10.44
CA ARG A 91 -16.70 -4.23 9.49
C ARG A 91 -18.03 -4.04 8.76
N GLY A 92 -19.06 -3.61 9.48
CA GLY A 92 -20.43 -3.53 9.00
C GLY A 92 -20.94 -2.13 8.73
N GLU A 93 -20.20 -1.08 9.14
CA GLU A 93 -20.64 0.29 9.01
C GLU A 93 -19.48 1.29 8.97
N LEU A 94 -19.73 2.46 8.38
CA LEU A 94 -18.97 3.66 8.56
C LEU A 94 -19.62 4.48 9.66
N SER A 95 -18.90 4.71 10.75
CA SER A 95 -19.40 5.48 11.89
C SER A 95 -18.64 6.80 12.01
N ARG A 96 -19.25 7.80 12.67
CA ARG A 96 -18.58 9.00 13.11
C ARG A 96 -18.84 9.26 14.59
N MET A 97 -17.85 9.87 15.23
CA MET A 97 -17.82 10.06 16.68
C MET A 97 -17.29 11.44 17.03
N ARG A 98 -17.68 11.97 18.18
CA ARG A 98 -17.08 13.18 18.74
C ARG A 98 -17.21 13.22 20.25
N ASP A 99 -16.33 13.98 20.87
CA ASP A 99 -16.41 14.45 22.25
C ASP A 99 -17.14 15.79 22.25
N SER A 100 -18.42 15.79 22.58
CA SER A 100 -19.25 17.00 22.57
C SER A 100 -19.25 17.71 23.94
N SER A 101 -18.88 17.02 25.01
CA SER A 101 -18.77 17.58 26.36
C SER A 101 -17.40 18.22 26.62
N GLY A 102 -16.34 17.81 25.89
CA GLY A 102 -14.98 18.29 26.08
C GLY A 102 -14.26 17.61 27.25
N ASP A 103 -14.72 16.43 27.69
CA ASP A 103 -14.15 15.72 28.83
C ASP A 103 -13.01 14.75 28.42
N GLY A 104 -12.71 14.66 27.13
CA GLY A 104 -11.67 13.80 26.56
C GLY A 104 -12.15 12.40 26.20
N ARG A 105 -13.46 12.15 26.20
CA ARG A 105 -14.08 10.88 25.80
C ARG A 105 -15.16 11.12 24.76
N MET A 106 -15.43 10.09 23.97
CA MET A 106 -16.52 10.10 23.01
C MET A 106 -17.89 10.15 23.73
N ASP A 107 -18.74 11.11 23.37
CA ASP A 107 -20.13 11.22 23.81
C ASP A 107 -21.10 10.77 22.71
N ASP A 108 -20.84 11.23 21.48
CA ASP A 108 -21.74 10.99 20.35
C ASP A 108 -21.14 9.93 19.42
N LEU A 109 -21.95 8.96 19.04
CA LEU A 109 -21.66 7.93 18.04
C LEU A 109 -22.83 7.85 17.06
N GLU A 110 -22.58 8.02 15.77
CA GLU A 110 -23.58 7.98 14.72
C GLU A 110 -23.11 7.04 13.58
N THR A 111 -24.02 6.22 13.05
CA THR A 111 -23.82 5.50 11.81
C THR A 111 -23.97 6.46 10.64
N VAL A 112 -22.95 6.55 9.78
CA VAL A 112 -22.97 7.37 8.55
C VAL A 112 -23.49 6.55 7.39
N ALA A 113 -22.96 5.34 7.18
CA ALA A 113 -23.38 4.44 6.11
C ALA A 113 -23.22 2.99 6.54
N ASP A 114 -24.15 2.15 6.10
CA ASP A 114 -24.17 0.71 6.35
C ASP A 114 -24.81 -0.05 5.17
N GLY A 115 -25.17 -1.31 5.35
CA GLY A 115 -25.98 -2.08 4.39
C GLY A 115 -25.19 -2.97 3.43
N TRP A 116 -23.85 -3.05 3.55
CA TRP A 116 -23.03 -4.00 2.75
C TRP A 116 -22.92 -5.39 3.37
N HIS A 117 -23.60 -5.65 4.45
CA HIS A 117 -23.75 -6.92 5.14
C HIS A 117 -22.44 -7.69 5.46
N LEU A 118 -22.59 -8.68 6.34
CA LEU A 118 -21.57 -9.62 6.79
C LEU A 118 -22.12 -11.05 6.70
N SER A 119 -21.30 -11.99 6.24
CA SER A 119 -21.65 -13.42 6.29
C SER A 119 -21.12 -14.11 7.56
N GLY A 120 -20.29 -13.41 8.34
CA GLY A 120 -19.65 -13.94 9.54
C GLY A 120 -18.24 -14.50 9.30
N ASN A 121 -17.69 -14.35 8.10
CA ASN A 121 -16.31 -14.73 7.82
C ASN A 121 -15.33 -13.73 8.44
N TYR A 122 -14.26 -14.24 9.06
CA TYR A 122 -13.26 -13.39 9.73
C TYR A 122 -12.54 -12.44 8.76
N HIS A 123 -12.42 -12.81 7.49
CA HIS A 123 -11.71 -12.06 6.47
C HIS A 123 -12.55 -10.95 5.81
N GLU A 124 -13.79 -10.79 6.17
CA GLU A 124 -14.66 -9.70 5.68
C GLU A 124 -14.29 -8.36 6.32
N TYR A 125 -13.02 -7.96 6.17
CA TYR A 125 -12.54 -6.66 6.63
C TYR A 125 -13.15 -5.52 5.79
N ALA A 126 -13.12 -4.33 6.38
CA ALA A 126 -13.51 -3.09 5.72
C ALA A 126 -12.48 -2.01 6.07
N PHE A 127 -11.87 -1.39 5.06
CA PHE A 127 -10.79 -0.42 5.22
C PHE A 127 -11.19 0.96 4.72
N GLY A 128 -10.63 1.97 5.35
CA GLY A 128 -10.95 3.37 5.14
C GLY A 128 -11.39 4.04 6.46
N PRO A 129 -12.14 5.15 6.42
CA PRO A 129 -12.44 5.91 5.22
C PRO A 129 -11.26 6.79 4.79
N THR A 130 -11.28 7.21 3.53
CA THR A 130 -10.47 8.32 3.05
C THR A 130 -11.39 9.36 2.40
N LEU A 131 -11.07 10.65 2.60
CA LEU A 131 -11.80 11.76 2.03
C LEU A 131 -11.21 12.12 0.66
N ALA A 132 -12.03 12.06 -0.39
CA ALA A 132 -11.65 12.53 -1.72
C ALA A 132 -11.85 14.06 -1.85
N GLY A 133 -11.26 14.65 -2.91
CA GLY A 133 -11.32 16.08 -3.14
C GLY A 133 -12.72 16.64 -3.43
N ASP A 134 -13.68 15.79 -3.77
CA ASP A 134 -15.10 16.12 -3.97
C ASP A 134 -15.95 16.02 -2.68
N GLY A 135 -15.31 15.69 -1.55
CA GLY A 135 -15.98 15.53 -0.26
C GLY A 135 -16.58 14.13 -0.01
N SER A 136 -16.46 13.22 -0.95
CA SER A 136 -16.92 11.83 -0.77
C SER A 136 -15.96 11.01 0.09
N LEU A 137 -16.52 10.02 0.80
CA LEU A 137 -15.80 9.10 1.67
C LEU A 137 -15.65 7.75 0.96
N TRP A 138 -14.44 7.27 0.85
CA TRP A 138 -14.13 6.03 0.13
C TRP A 138 -13.66 4.93 1.08
N MET A 139 -14.08 3.70 0.77
CA MET A 139 -13.77 2.52 1.55
C MET A 139 -13.64 1.29 0.66
N THR A 140 -12.96 0.26 1.14
CA THR A 140 -12.83 -1.03 0.44
C THR A 140 -13.28 -2.16 1.35
N LEU A 141 -13.90 -3.17 0.76
CA LEU A 141 -14.43 -4.34 1.44
C LEU A 141 -13.75 -5.61 0.93
N ASN A 142 -13.15 -6.39 1.84
CA ASN A 142 -12.54 -7.67 1.49
C ASN A 142 -13.60 -8.71 1.16
N LYS A 143 -13.27 -9.61 0.22
CA LYS A 143 -14.05 -10.84 0.04
C LYS A 143 -13.90 -11.77 1.26
N PRO A 144 -14.84 -12.66 1.55
CA PRO A 144 -14.65 -13.76 2.49
C PRO A 144 -13.48 -14.64 2.08
N PHE A 145 -12.80 -15.25 3.06
CA PHE A 145 -11.71 -16.19 2.80
C PHE A 145 -12.25 -17.63 2.83
N GLY A 146 -11.89 -18.45 1.84
CA GLY A 146 -12.44 -19.77 1.67
C GLY A 146 -13.83 -19.77 1.03
N GLY A 147 -14.43 -20.94 0.91
CA GLY A 147 -15.74 -21.15 0.33
C GLY A 147 -16.88 -21.24 1.36
N GLU A 148 -17.94 -21.92 0.96
CA GLU A 148 -19.06 -22.30 1.83
C GLU A 148 -18.55 -22.88 3.17
N PRO A 149 -19.26 -22.69 4.32
CA PRO A 149 -20.68 -22.36 4.38
C PRO A 149 -21.02 -20.88 4.57
N PHE A 150 -20.03 -19.99 4.51
CA PHE A 150 -20.27 -18.56 4.70
C PHE A 150 -21.11 -18.04 3.54
N GLY A 151 -22.28 -17.50 3.81
CA GLY A 151 -23.17 -16.96 2.82
C GLY A 151 -22.49 -15.88 1.93
N ARG A 152 -23.10 -15.60 0.79
CA ARG A 152 -22.64 -14.52 -0.10
C ARG A 152 -23.22 -13.20 0.36
N ALA A 153 -22.51 -12.50 1.26
CA ALA A 153 -22.85 -11.12 1.57
C ALA A 153 -22.57 -10.24 0.33
N PRO A 154 -23.51 -9.38 -0.08
CA PRO A 154 -23.30 -8.46 -1.20
C PRO A 154 -22.16 -7.49 -0.91
N TRP A 155 -21.62 -6.90 -1.97
CA TRP A 155 -20.61 -5.85 -1.92
C TRP A 155 -19.23 -6.26 -1.39
N ARG A 156 -19.02 -7.52 -1.05
CA ARG A 156 -17.69 -7.99 -0.67
C ARG A 156 -16.80 -8.15 -1.90
N GLY A 157 -15.57 -7.64 -1.80
CA GLY A 157 -14.65 -7.48 -2.93
C GLY A 157 -14.90 -6.22 -3.76
N TRP A 158 -15.35 -5.14 -3.13
CA TRP A 158 -15.72 -3.87 -3.76
C TRP A 158 -15.01 -2.67 -3.14
N ALA A 159 -14.86 -1.61 -3.95
CA ALA A 159 -14.63 -0.26 -3.47
C ALA A 159 -15.96 0.51 -3.46
N LEU A 160 -16.27 1.16 -2.35
CA LEU A 160 -17.50 1.92 -2.14
C LEU A 160 -17.18 3.41 -1.98
N ARG A 161 -18.10 4.25 -2.45
CA ARG A 161 -18.08 5.70 -2.27
C ARG A 161 -19.35 6.12 -1.53
N ALA A 162 -19.21 6.76 -0.35
CA ALA A 162 -20.31 7.28 0.45
C ALA A 162 -20.33 8.81 0.45
N GLN A 163 -21.53 9.37 0.64
CA GLN A 163 -21.76 10.80 0.82
C GLN A 163 -22.04 11.12 2.28
N ALA A 164 -21.98 12.39 2.64
CA ALA A 164 -22.24 12.85 4.01
C ALA A 164 -23.67 12.60 4.50
N ASP A 165 -24.63 12.41 3.56
CA ASP A 165 -26.03 12.08 3.85
C ASP A 165 -26.27 10.57 4.08
N GLY A 166 -25.20 9.75 4.04
CA GLY A 166 -25.26 8.32 4.24
C GLY A 166 -25.58 7.51 2.99
N SER A 167 -25.91 8.14 1.87
CA SER A 167 -26.02 7.44 0.59
C SER A 167 -24.65 6.90 0.12
N TRP A 168 -24.64 5.73 -0.52
CA TRP A 168 -23.40 5.16 -1.03
C TRP A 168 -23.61 4.31 -2.28
N GLU A 169 -22.52 4.08 -3.02
CA GLU A 169 -22.47 3.35 -4.28
C GLU A 169 -21.26 2.43 -4.32
N GLY A 170 -21.41 1.29 -5.01
CA GLY A 170 -20.32 0.42 -5.40
C GLY A 170 -19.67 0.91 -6.69
N VAL A 171 -18.43 1.35 -6.65
CA VAL A 171 -17.79 2.04 -7.78
C VAL A 171 -16.76 1.20 -8.52
N ALA A 172 -16.19 0.18 -7.89
CA ALA A 172 -15.30 -0.79 -8.52
C ALA A 172 -15.47 -2.16 -7.88
N ALA A 173 -15.37 -3.21 -8.70
CA ALA A 173 -15.58 -4.60 -8.31
C ALA A 173 -14.32 -5.45 -8.52
N GLY A 174 -14.34 -6.68 -8.01
CA GLY A 174 -13.28 -7.64 -8.27
C GLY A 174 -12.01 -7.42 -7.46
N LEU A 175 -12.12 -6.75 -6.32
CA LEU A 175 -11.06 -6.68 -5.32
C LEU A 175 -11.01 -7.99 -4.53
N ARG A 176 -9.82 -8.42 -4.15
CA ARG A 176 -9.67 -9.65 -3.37
C ARG A 176 -9.55 -9.37 -1.87
N SER A 177 -8.46 -8.75 -1.47
CA SER A 177 -8.12 -8.48 -0.08
C SER A 177 -7.44 -7.11 0.01
N PRO A 178 -8.17 -6.03 -0.33
CA PRO A 178 -7.64 -4.69 -0.18
C PRO A 178 -7.36 -4.42 1.30
N ALA A 179 -6.21 -3.80 1.62
CA ALA A 179 -5.82 -3.55 3.01
C ALA A 179 -5.46 -2.08 3.30
N GLY A 180 -5.44 -1.26 2.26
CA GLY A 180 -5.27 0.19 2.34
C GLY A 180 -6.09 0.87 1.24
N VAL A 181 -6.72 2.00 1.56
CA VAL A 181 -7.41 2.88 0.61
C VAL A 181 -7.17 4.33 1.00
N ARG A 182 -6.69 5.14 0.06
CA ARG A 182 -6.45 6.56 0.30
C ARG A 182 -6.64 7.38 -0.97
N ALA A 183 -7.13 8.61 -0.79
CA ALA A 183 -7.12 9.63 -1.83
C ALA A 183 -5.69 10.13 -2.05
N SER A 184 -5.32 10.31 -3.30
CA SER A 184 -4.07 10.92 -3.70
C SER A 184 -4.13 12.45 -3.56
N PRO A 185 -2.98 13.14 -3.54
CA PRO A 185 -2.95 14.61 -3.56
C PRO A 185 -3.60 15.23 -4.81
N TRP A 186 -3.83 14.41 -5.86
CA TRP A 186 -4.43 14.86 -7.13
C TRP A 186 -5.92 14.53 -7.23
N GLY A 187 -6.51 13.87 -6.21
CA GLY A 187 -7.93 13.59 -6.11
C GLY A 187 -8.35 12.17 -6.52
N GLU A 188 -7.48 11.38 -7.19
CA GLU A 188 -7.78 9.98 -7.46
C GLU A 188 -7.60 9.14 -6.19
N VAL A 189 -8.43 8.11 -6.04
CA VAL A 189 -8.35 7.17 -4.94
C VAL A 189 -7.57 5.93 -5.36
N PHE A 190 -6.68 5.46 -4.51
CA PHE A 190 -5.88 4.26 -4.72
C PHE A 190 -6.14 3.24 -3.62
N PHE A 191 -5.81 1.99 -3.91
CA PHE A 191 -5.83 0.91 -2.93
C PHE A 191 -4.67 -0.08 -3.16
N THR A 192 -4.29 -0.79 -2.09
CA THR A 192 -3.45 -1.99 -2.15
C THR A 192 -4.34 -3.21 -2.16
N ASP A 193 -3.92 -4.28 -2.85
CA ASP A 193 -4.63 -5.56 -2.83
C ASP A 193 -3.64 -6.71 -2.72
N ASN A 194 -3.98 -7.71 -1.93
CA ASN A 194 -3.08 -8.82 -1.60
C ASN A 194 -3.23 -9.99 -2.57
N GLN A 195 -2.10 -10.67 -2.84
CA GLN A 195 -2.04 -11.89 -3.64
C GLN A 195 -3.07 -12.93 -3.19
N GLY A 196 -3.58 -13.68 -4.15
CA GLY A 196 -4.47 -14.82 -3.94
C GLY A 196 -5.12 -15.29 -5.22
N GLU A 197 -6.27 -15.91 -5.11
CA GLU A 197 -7.07 -16.33 -6.25
C GLU A 197 -7.41 -15.12 -7.12
N TRP A 198 -7.23 -15.20 -8.45
CA TRP A 198 -7.44 -14.13 -9.44
C TRP A 198 -6.74 -12.79 -9.10
N CYS A 199 -5.81 -12.83 -8.17
CA CYS A 199 -4.90 -11.76 -7.82
C CYS A 199 -3.48 -12.32 -7.79
N ALA A 200 -2.88 -12.40 -8.95
CA ALA A 200 -1.68 -13.17 -9.25
C ALA A 200 -0.49 -12.85 -8.32
N THR A 201 -0.27 -11.57 -8.06
CA THR A 201 0.63 -11.07 -7.02
C THR A 201 -0.01 -9.83 -6.40
N SER A 202 0.53 -9.34 -5.30
CA SER A 202 0.06 -8.12 -4.66
C SER A 202 0.16 -6.92 -5.60
N LYS A 203 -0.68 -5.90 -5.41
CA LYS A 203 -0.76 -4.78 -6.34
C LYS A 203 -1.10 -3.45 -5.64
N PHE A 204 -0.68 -2.36 -6.27
CA PHE A 204 -1.07 -0.99 -5.97
C PHE A 204 -1.78 -0.40 -7.18
N THR A 205 -2.99 0.13 -7.03
CA THR A 205 -3.79 0.54 -8.17
C THR A 205 -4.77 1.68 -7.86
N ALA A 206 -5.10 2.48 -8.87
CA ALA A 206 -6.15 3.49 -8.76
C ALA A 206 -7.54 2.85 -8.87
N VAL A 207 -8.49 3.36 -8.11
CA VAL A 207 -9.91 3.04 -8.30
C VAL A 207 -10.41 3.90 -9.47
N VAL A 208 -10.90 3.24 -10.52
CA VAL A 208 -11.59 3.90 -11.64
C VAL A 208 -13.06 3.52 -11.56
N GLU A 209 -13.96 4.50 -11.63
CA GLU A 209 -15.40 4.24 -11.60
C GLU A 209 -15.80 3.31 -12.76
N GLY A 210 -16.54 2.25 -12.43
CA GLY A 210 -16.98 1.24 -13.38
C GLY A 210 -15.95 0.13 -13.65
N SER A 211 -14.78 0.15 -12.99
CA SER A 211 -13.72 -0.84 -13.23
C SER A 211 -13.95 -2.18 -12.52
N PHE A 212 -13.35 -3.22 -13.10
CA PHE A 212 -13.25 -4.57 -12.54
C PHE A 212 -11.76 -4.91 -12.32
N HIS A 213 -11.41 -5.48 -11.16
CA HIS A 213 -10.02 -5.71 -10.76
C HIS A 213 -9.59 -7.18 -10.71
N GLY A 214 -10.39 -8.09 -11.30
CA GLY A 214 -10.00 -9.47 -11.61
C GLY A 214 -10.71 -10.55 -10.82
N HIS A 215 -11.04 -10.35 -9.54
CA HIS A 215 -11.61 -11.41 -8.71
C HIS A 215 -13.12 -11.57 -8.95
N PRO A 216 -13.63 -12.81 -9.22
CA PRO A 216 -15.05 -13.03 -9.52
C PRO A 216 -16.00 -12.94 -8.32
N TRP A 217 -15.49 -12.85 -7.08
CA TRP A 217 -16.35 -12.75 -5.91
C TRP A 217 -17.11 -11.43 -5.87
N GLY A 218 -18.40 -11.49 -5.55
CA GLY A 218 -19.23 -10.29 -5.37
C GLY A 218 -19.69 -9.62 -6.67
N ILE A 219 -19.41 -10.19 -7.85
CA ILE A 219 -19.87 -9.62 -9.14
C ILE A 219 -21.40 -9.62 -9.29
N ASP A 220 -22.12 -10.49 -8.56
CA ASP A 220 -23.59 -10.47 -8.52
C ASP A 220 -24.12 -9.10 -8.02
N SER A 221 -23.31 -8.35 -7.27
CA SER A 221 -23.69 -7.00 -6.83
C SER A 221 -23.67 -5.97 -7.95
N CYS A 222 -23.12 -6.29 -9.13
CA CYS A 222 -23.21 -5.43 -10.33
C CYS A 222 -24.66 -5.18 -10.76
N ASP A 223 -25.57 -6.11 -10.47
CA ASP A 223 -26.99 -6.01 -10.83
C ASP A 223 -27.83 -5.23 -9.79
N LEU A 224 -27.21 -4.78 -8.71
CA LEU A 224 -27.89 -3.99 -7.67
C LEU A 224 -27.97 -2.50 -8.04
N PRO A 225 -29.03 -1.78 -7.60
CA PRO A 225 -29.25 -0.37 -8.01
C PRO A 225 -28.11 0.59 -7.65
N SER A 226 -27.37 0.32 -6.56
CA SER A 226 -26.23 1.16 -6.12
C SER A 226 -24.93 0.82 -6.85
N SER A 227 -24.94 -0.08 -7.85
CA SER A 227 -23.73 -0.40 -8.63
C SER A 227 -23.46 0.63 -9.73
N ARG A 228 -22.18 0.98 -9.87
CA ARG A 228 -21.64 1.73 -11.01
C ARG A 228 -20.84 0.85 -11.95
N VAL A 229 -20.72 -0.44 -11.65
CA VAL A 229 -19.94 -1.40 -12.43
C VAL A 229 -20.86 -2.21 -13.31
N GLN A 230 -20.59 -2.22 -14.61
CA GLN A 230 -21.25 -3.15 -15.52
C GLN A 230 -20.81 -4.57 -15.22
N HIS A 231 -21.73 -5.53 -15.19
CA HIS A 231 -21.39 -6.94 -14.95
C HIS A 231 -20.35 -7.42 -15.98
N PRO A 232 -19.16 -7.89 -15.51
CA PRO A 232 -18.06 -8.23 -16.40
C PRO A 232 -18.27 -9.48 -17.28
N GLY A 233 -19.38 -10.21 -17.06
CA GLY A 233 -19.65 -11.47 -17.74
C GLY A 233 -18.91 -12.65 -17.11
N GLU A 234 -18.57 -13.64 -17.95
CA GLU A 234 -17.80 -14.81 -17.54
C GLU A 234 -16.33 -14.41 -17.31
N ILE A 235 -15.79 -14.75 -16.14
CA ILE A 235 -14.41 -14.48 -15.77
C ILE A 235 -13.57 -15.71 -16.13
N PRO A 236 -12.52 -15.59 -16.96
CA PRO A 236 -11.69 -16.71 -17.34
C PRO A 236 -10.92 -17.27 -16.14
N ASP A 237 -10.83 -18.60 -16.06
CA ASP A 237 -9.98 -19.30 -15.11
C ASP A 237 -8.82 -19.96 -15.90
N GLY A 238 -7.75 -19.20 -16.09
CA GLY A 238 -6.58 -19.57 -16.91
C GLY A 238 -6.18 -18.45 -17.87
N GLY A 239 -5.07 -18.67 -18.58
CA GLY A 239 -4.44 -17.63 -19.38
C GLY A 239 -3.67 -16.61 -18.55
N THR A 240 -3.29 -15.50 -19.15
CA THR A 240 -2.52 -14.44 -18.49
C THR A 240 -3.43 -13.27 -18.04
N VAL A 241 -2.93 -12.46 -17.11
CA VAL A 241 -3.63 -11.23 -16.70
C VAL A 241 -3.83 -10.26 -17.87
N ASN A 242 -2.92 -10.26 -18.86
CA ASN A 242 -3.03 -9.44 -20.05
C ASN A 242 -4.15 -9.91 -20.99
N GLU A 243 -4.29 -11.23 -21.17
CA GLU A 243 -5.40 -11.84 -21.93
C GLU A 243 -6.74 -11.58 -21.23
N ALA A 244 -6.81 -11.73 -19.93
CA ALA A 244 -8.00 -11.40 -19.15
C ALA A 244 -8.36 -9.91 -19.30
N ALA A 245 -7.40 -8.99 -19.19
CA ALA A 245 -7.62 -7.56 -19.35
C ALA A 245 -8.06 -7.16 -20.78
N ALA A 246 -7.68 -7.94 -21.79
CA ALA A 246 -8.08 -7.70 -23.18
C ALA A 246 -9.50 -8.22 -23.48
N THR A 247 -10.03 -9.18 -22.71
CA THR A 247 -11.28 -9.88 -23.02
C THR A 247 -12.41 -9.60 -22.04
N VAL A 248 -12.10 -9.29 -20.78
CA VAL A 248 -13.09 -9.04 -19.72
C VAL A 248 -13.47 -7.56 -19.69
N PRO A 249 -14.74 -7.20 -19.88
CA PRO A 249 -15.20 -5.81 -19.84
C PRO A 249 -14.83 -5.10 -18.54
N GLY A 250 -14.30 -3.89 -18.63
CA GLY A 250 -13.96 -3.08 -17.49
C GLY A 250 -12.71 -3.54 -16.70
N TYR A 251 -12.06 -4.63 -17.11
CA TYR A 251 -10.86 -5.12 -16.42
C TYR A 251 -9.75 -4.07 -16.47
N GLN A 252 -9.23 -3.74 -15.28
CA GLN A 252 -8.13 -2.80 -15.12
C GLN A 252 -6.90 -3.48 -14.55
N LEU A 253 -5.80 -3.45 -15.31
CA LEU A 253 -4.48 -3.81 -14.79
C LEU A 253 -4.04 -2.78 -13.73
N PRO A 254 -3.30 -3.18 -12.69
CA PRO A 254 -2.85 -2.28 -11.65
C PRO A 254 -1.83 -1.25 -12.16
N ALA A 255 -1.63 -0.19 -11.41
CA ALA A 255 -0.57 0.75 -11.65
C ALA A 255 0.81 0.13 -11.38
N VAL A 256 0.91 -0.69 -10.34
CA VAL A 256 2.14 -1.40 -9.96
C VAL A 256 1.78 -2.81 -9.48
N TRP A 257 2.41 -3.81 -10.06
CA TRP A 257 2.51 -5.13 -9.48
C TRP A 257 3.61 -5.14 -8.43
N ILE A 258 3.35 -5.69 -7.25
CA ILE A 258 4.33 -5.86 -6.17
C ILE A 258 4.77 -7.31 -6.19
N PRO A 259 5.98 -7.62 -6.69
CA PRO A 259 6.41 -9.00 -6.89
C PRO A 259 6.57 -9.73 -5.55
N TRP A 260 5.84 -10.84 -5.40
CA TRP A 260 5.85 -11.68 -4.20
C TRP A 260 7.26 -12.17 -3.87
N ASP A 261 7.66 -12.06 -2.61
CA ASP A 261 8.97 -12.42 -2.06
C ASP A 261 10.17 -11.61 -2.55
N LEU A 262 10.04 -10.85 -3.63
CA LEU A 262 11.07 -9.91 -4.06
C LEU A 262 10.91 -8.58 -3.33
N LEU A 263 9.67 -8.11 -3.20
CA LEU A 263 9.34 -6.89 -2.46
C LEU A 263 7.98 -7.05 -1.75
N GLY A 264 8.00 -7.37 -0.47
CA GLY A 264 6.77 -7.54 0.31
C GLY A 264 5.94 -8.78 -0.06
N ARG A 265 4.90 -9.02 0.71
CA ARG A 265 3.91 -10.09 0.51
C ARG A 265 2.48 -9.63 0.79
N SER A 266 2.29 -8.76 1.77
CA SER A 266 0.96 -8.33 2.24
C SER A 266 0.94 -6.82 2.37
N PRO A 267 0.95 -6.07 1.24
CA PRO A 267 0.86 -4.62 1.28
C PRO A 267 -0.42 -4.20 2.02
N SER A 268 -0.26 -3.24 2.90
CA SER A 268 -1.32 -2.74 3.77
C SER A 268 -1.64 -1.27 3.46
N ASP A 269 -1.65 -0.44 4.48
CA ASP A 269 -1.87 1.00 4.33
C ASP A 269 -0.70 1.72 3.64
N PHE A 270 -0.95 2.92 3.14
CA PHE A 270 0.06 3.71 2.45
C PHE A 270 -0.20 5.21 2.62
N VAL A 271 0.84 6.01 2.47
CA VAL A 271 0.77 7.48 2.56
C VAL A 271 1.67 8.13 1.50
N TRP A 272 1.27 9.30 0.96
CA TRP A 272 2.10 10.11 0.08
C TRP A 272 3.04 11.01 0.86
N ASP A 273 4.31 11.09 0.49
CA ASP A 273 5.23 12.14 0.96
C ASP A 273 4.99 13.43 0.14
N THR A 274 3.96 14.18 0.48
CA THR A 274 3.61 15.43 -0.20
C THR A 274 4.58 16.56 0.12
N ASP A 275 5.08 16.59 1.34
CA ASP A 275 5.85 17.71 1.88
C ASP A 275 7.34 17.57 1.60
N GLY A 276 7.82 16.35 1.30
CA GLY A 276 9.23 16.04 1.08
C GLY A 276 10.03 16.06 2.38
N ASN A 277 9.40 15.71 3.49
CA ASN A 277 10.05 15.67 4.80
C ASN A 277 10.71 14.32 5.11
N PHE A 278 10.51 13.33 4.23
CA PHE A 278 11.03 11.97 4.42
C PHE A 278 12.16 11.63 3.44
N GLY A 279 13.18 12.50 3.38
CA GLY A 279 14.33 12.32 2.50
C GLY A 279 14.06 12.78 1.05
N PRO A 280 14.67 12.12 0.05
CA PRO A 280 14.59 12.58 -1.34
C PRO A 280 13.30 12.16 -2.06
N TYR A 281 12.32 11.52 -1.39
CA TYR A 281 11.22 10.80 -2.03
C TYR A 281 9.92 11.61 -2.16
N ARG A 282 10.02 12.93 -2.20
CA ARG A 282 8.84 13.82 -2.35
C ARG A 282 7.94 13.39 -3.50
N GLY A 283 6.63 13.27 -3.21
CA GLY A 283 5.62 12.84 -4.17
C GLY A 283 5.48 11.34 -4.35
N GLN A 284 6.34 10.54 -3.74
CA GLN A 284 6.23 9.07 -3.73
C GLN A 284 5.30 8.57 -2.63
N VAL A 285 4.93 7.31 -2.75
CA VAL A 285 4.06 6.60 -1.81
C VAL A 285 4.90 5.70 -0.93
N MET A 286 4.72 5.80 0.39
CA MET A 286 5.25 4.84 1.36
C MET A 286 4.17 3.80 1.63
N VAL A 287 4.49 2.53 1.47
CA VAL A 287 3.57 1.40 1.59
C VAL A 287 4.06 0.48 2.69
N GLY A 288 3.20 0.17 3.67
CA GLY A 288 3.49 -0.82 4.70
C GLY A 288 3.22 -2.24 4.22
N ASP A 289 4.00 -3.20 4.72
CA ASP A 289 3.76 -4.62 4.49
C ASP A 289 3.57 -5.37 5.82
N GLN A 290 2.41 -6.04 5.92
CA GLN A 290 2.07 -6.73 7.15
C GLN A 290 2.90 -7.99 7.35
N TYR A 291 3.15 -8.77 6.29
CA TYR A 291 3.92 -10.02 6.42
C TYR A 291 5.41 -9.76 6.61
N SER A 292 6.00 -8.95 5.73
CA SER A 292 7.45 -8.73 5.69
C SER A 292 7.96 -7.81 6.79
N ALA A 293 7.06 -7.14 7.54
CA ALA A 293 7.40 -6.17 8.58
C ALA A 293 8.35 -5.08 8.05
N GLU A 294 7.95 -4.45 6.96
CA GLU A 294 8.72 -3.45 6.24
C GLU A 294 7.85 -2.30 5.72
N VAL A 295 8.51 -1.23 5.33
CA VAL A 295 7.95 -0.18 4.51
C VAL A 295 8.75 -0.13 3.21
N PHE A 296 8.08 -0.16 2.07
CA PHE A 296 8.64 0.04 0.76
C PHE A 296 8.03 1.29 0.10
N ARG A 297 8.56 1.72 -1.04
CA ARG A 297 8.07 2.92 -1.71
C ARG A 297 7.63 2.66 -3.14
N VAL A 298 6.72 3.51 -3.64
CA VAL A 298 6.21 3.46 -5.00
C VAL A 298 6.32 4.83 -5.64
N SER A 299 6.87 4.89 -6.85
CA SER A 299 6.77 6.06 -7.73
C SER A 299 5.70 5.84 -8.80
N LEU A 300 4.99 6.90 -9.19
CA LEU A 300 3.90 6.83 -10.14
C LEU A 300 4.14 7.73 -11.35
N GLN A 301 3.68 7.25 -12.50
CA GLN A 301 3.69 7.96 -13.78
C GLN A 301 2.34 7.77 -14.48
N LYS A 302 1.77 8.84 -15.05
CA LYS A 302 0.55 8.74 -15.87
C LYS A 302 0.90 8.75 -17.35
N VAL A 303 0.60 7.65 -18.04
CA VAL A 303 0.89 7.47 -19.47
C VAL A 303 -0.42 7.18 -20.20
N ALA A 304 -0.74 7.98 -21.22
CA ALA A 304 -1.98 7.87 -21.98
C ALA A 304 -3.25 7.77 -21.10
N GLY A 305 -3.27 8.52 -19.99
CA GLY A 305 -4.39 8.57 -19.05
C GLY A 305 -4.45 7.41 -18.04
N ARG A 306 -3.53 6.45 -18.11
CA ARG A 306 -3.44 5.32 -17.17
C ARG A 306 -2.26 5.50 -16.20
N TRP A 307 -2.45 5.12 -14.95
CA TRP A 307 -1.39 5.08 -13.97
C TRP A 307 -0.53 3.83 -14.15
N GLN A 308 0.76 4.01 -14.12
CA GLN A 308 1.79 3.00 -13.99
C GLN A 308 2.87 3.51 -13.05
N GLY A 309 3.79 2.65 -12.63
CA GLY A 309 4.84 3.07 -11.73
C GLY A 309 5.87 1.98 -11.47
N ALA A 310 6.73 2.23 -10.50
CA ALA A 310 7.71 1.28 -10.04
C ALA A 310 7.72 1.22 -8.51
N CYS A 311 8.13 0.08 -7.95
CA CYS A 311 8.29 -0.11 -6.51
C CYS A 311 9.74 -0.45 -6.15
N TYR A 312 10.12 -0.05 -4.92
CA TYR A 312 11.50 -0.11 -4.43
C TYR A 312 11.51 -0.43 -2.94
N PRO A 313 12.53 -1.13 -2.43
CA PRO A 313 12.71 -1.25 -0.98
C PRO A 313 12.92 0.12 -0.31
N LEU A 314 12.71 0.19 1.00
CA LEU A 314 13.01 1.38 1.80
C LEU A 314 13.56 1.00 3.18
N ARG A 315 12.74 0.36 4.02
CA ARG A 315 13.14 0.05 5.41
C ARG A 315 12.53 -1.27 5.87
N LYS A 316 13.38 -2.24 6.14
CA LYS A 316 13.03 -3.56 6.68
C LYS A 316 13.29 -3.65 8.18
N GLY A 317 12.82 -4.73 8.81
CA GLY A 317 13.15 -5.06 10.19
C GLY A 317 12.36 -4.29 11.23
N LEU A 318 11.09 -3.93 10.94
CA LEU A 318 10.18 -3.48 11.95
C LEU A 318 9.77 -4.66 12.86
N LYS A 319 9.32 -4.36 14.09
CA LYS A 319 9.10 -5.39 15.09
C LYS A 319 7.88 -6.27 14.85
N ALA A 320 6.88 -5.81 14.08
CA ALA A 320 5.70 -6.59 13.72
C ALA A 320 5.16 -6.16 12.35
N GLY A 321 4.13 -6.83 11.86
CA GLY A 321 3.50 -6.53 10.57
C GLY A 321 2.90 -5.13 10.52
N VAL A 322 3.32 -4.32 9.55
CA VAL A 322 2.83 -2.95 9.37
C VAL A 322 1.42 -3.00 8.81
N SER A 323 0.46 -2.47 9.57
CA SER A 323 -0.96 -2.44 9.20
C SER A 323 -1.43 -1.05 8.83
N ARG A 324 -0.89 0.00 9.49
CA ARG A 324 -1.30 1.40 9.29
C ARG A 324 -0.11 2.33 9.26
N LEU A 325 -0.20 3.36 8.44
CA LEU A 325 0.79 4.41 8.30
C LEU A 325 0.16 5.78 8.51
N ALA A 326 0.90 6.69 9.15
CA ALA A 326 0.51 8.09 9.25
C ALA A 326 1.75 8.99 9.38
N TRP A 327 1.73 10.16 8.77
CA TRP A 327 2.79 11.14 8.96
C TRP A 327 2.70 11.77 10.35
N ALA A 328 3.82 11.88 11.01
CA ALA A 328 3.99 12.61 12.24
C ALA A 328 4.31 14.09 11.96
N LYS A 329 4.01 14.96 12.89
CA LYS A 329 4.28 16.41 12.76
C LYS A 329 5.75 16.77 12.59
N ASP A 330 6.66 15.90 13.00
CA ASP A 330 8.11 16.06 12.84
C ASP A 330 8.65 15.49 11.52
N GLY A 331 7.76 15.07 10.60
CA GLY A 331 8.11 14.46 9.33
C GLY A 331 8.51 12.99 9.41
N SER A 332 8.51 12.37 10.60
CA SER A 332 8.69 10.92 10.72
C SER A 332 7.41 10.16 10.36
N LEU A 333 7.55 8.87 10.06
CA LEU A 333 6.45 8.00 9.65
C LEU A 333 6.04 7.07 10.81
N TRP A 334 4.81 7.23 11.31
CA TRP A 334 4.22 6.28 12.24
C TRP A 334 3.88 4.96 11.52
N CYS A 335 4.31 3.85 12.11
CA CYS A 335 4.05 2.49 11.67
C CYS A 335 3.26 1.76 12.76
N GLY A 336 1.95 1.68 12.60
CA GLY A 336 1.07 0.87 13.44
C GLY A 336 1.11 -0.58 12.99
N MET A 337 1.21 -1.51 13.95
CA MET A 337 1.53 -2.90 13.64
C MET A 337 0.58 -3.88 14.30
N THR A 338 0.39 -5.03 13.64
CA THR A 338 -0.35 -6.17 14.17
C THR A 338 -0.06 -7.45 13.37
N THR A 339 -0.09 -8.59 14.04
CA THR A 339 -0.11 -9.92 13.39
C THR A 339 -1.51 -10.54 13.40
N ARG A 340 -2.52 -9.82 13.90
CA ARG A 340 -3.88 -10.35 13.95
C ARG A 340 -4.42 -10.60 12.55
N GLY A 341 -4.86 -11.83 12.32
CA GLY A 341 -5.42 -12.31 11.05
C GLY A 341 -4.38 -12.78 10.04
N TRP A 342 -3.10 -12.35 10.15
CA TRP A 342 -2.02 -12.80 9.29
C TRP A 342 -0.65 -12.74 9.98
N PRO A 343 0.20 -13.76 9.86
CA PRO A 343 1.53 -13.76 10.50
C PRO A 343 2.45 -12.68 9.91
N SER A 344 3.54 -12.40 10.64
CA SER A 344 4.60 -11.49 10.21
C SER A 344 5.98 -12.09 10.48
N LEU A 345 6.98 -11.62 9.73
CA LEU A 345 8.40 -11.92 9.98
C LEU A 345 8.97 -11.14 11.17
N GLY A 346 8.25 -10.15 11.69
CA GLY A 346 8.64 -9.43 12.90
C GLY A 346 8.65 -10.32 14.14
N THR A 347 9.32 -9.84 15.19
CA THR A 347 9.53 -10.59 16.46
C THR A 347 8.44 -10.36 17.49
N ALA A 348 7.58 -9.34 17.29
CA ALA A 348 6.43 -9.02 18.15
C ALA A 348 5.11 -9.32 17.44
N THR A 349 4.00 -9.29 18.18
CA THR A 349 2.66 -9.51 17.67
C THR A 349 1.94 -8.22 17.28
N GLU A 350 2.31 -7.11 17.90
CA GLU A 350 1.71 -5.78 17.71
C GLU A 350 2.66 -4.67 18.14
N GLY A 351 2.23 -3.44 17.97
CA GLY A 351 2.89 -2.26 18.52
C GLY A 351 2.86 -1.06 17.60
N LEU A 352 3.65 -0.08 17.97
CA LEU A 352 3.84 1.17 17.23
C LEU A 352 5.33 1.50 17.18
N GLN A 353 5.83 1.89 16.02
CA GLN A 353 7.18 2.41 15.81
C GLN A 353 7.10 3.67 14.95
N ARG A 354 8.17 4.45 14.94
CA ARG A 354 8.34 5.54 13.96
C ARG A 354 9.60 5.31 13.14
N ILE A 355 9.52 5.57 11.85
CA ILE A 355 10.69 5.67 10.98
C ILE A 355 11.01 7.14 10.82
N ARG A 356 12.25 7.53 11.12
CA ARG A 356 12.74 8.90 11.00
C ARG A 356 13.89 8.96 10.01
N TRP A 357 13.79 9.85 9.02
CA TRP A 357 14.93 10.17 8.16
C TRP A 357 16.03 10.84 8.97
N THR A 358 17.27 10.38 8.83
CA THR A 358 18.42 10.87 9.59
C THR A 358 19.02 12.17 9.03
N GLY A 359 18.50 12.67 7.90
CA GLY A 359 19.05 13.82 7.18
C GLY A 359 20.14 13.45 6.17
N LYS A 360 20.55 12.17 6.11
CA LYS A 360 21.50 11.69 5.10
C LYS A 360 20.75 11.17 3.87
N THR A 361 21.23 11.51 2.68
CA THR A 361 20.68 11.01 1.42
C THR A 361 21.40 9.75 1.00
N PRO A 362 20.72 8.58 0.87
CA PRO A 362 21.33 7.39 0.30
C PRO A 362 21.52 7.57 -1.21
N PHE A 363 22.46 6.85 -1.80
CA PHE A 363 22.48 6.68 -3.26
C PHE A 363 21.47 5.59 -3.64
N GLU A 364 20.45 5.97 -4.40
CA GLU A 364 19.28 5.16 -4.71
C GLU A 364 18.76 5.39 -6.12
N LEU A 365 18.06 4.39 -6.66
CA LEU A 365 17.10 4.58 -7.75
C LEU A 365 15.94 5.42 -7.23
N LEU A 366 15.91 6.72 -7.53
CA LEU A 366 14.83 7.61 -7.08
C LEU A 366 13.52 7.29 -7.80
N GLU A 367 13.56 7.22 -9.13
CA GLU A 367 12.43 6.87 -9.97
C GLU A 367 12.88 6.02 -11.17
N VAL A 368 12.01 5.13 -11.61
CA VAL A 368 12.10 4.46 -12.91
C VAL A 368 10.87 4.84 -13.72
N ARG A 369 11.08 5.46 -14.86
CA ARG A 369 10.02 5.88 -15.77
C ARG A 369 10.10 5.11 -17.08
N ALA A 370 8.99 4.58 -17.54
CA ALA A 370 8.91 4.01 -18.86
C ALA A 370 9.01 5.11 -19.93
N THR A 371 9.74 4.83 -20.99
CA THR A 371 9.86 5.65 -22.20
C THR A 371 9.43 4.83 -23.43
N PRO A 372 9.22 5.43 -24.60
CA PRO A 372 8.86 4.68 -25.80
C PRO A 372 9.87 3.60 -26.22
N GLN A 373 11.13 3.68 -25.75
CA GLN A 373 12.21 2.80 -26.16
C GLN A 373 12.94 2.14 -24.98
N GLY A 374 12.31 2.07 -23.81
CA GLY A 374 12.93 1.48 -22.62
C GLY A 374 12.58 2.25 -21.35
N PHE A 375 13.61 2.69 -20.61
CA PHE A 375 13.41 3.31 -19.31
C PHE A 375 14.35 4.50 -19.10
N GLN A 376 13.92 5.43 -18.26
CA GLN A 376 14.76 6.45 -17.67
C GLN A 376 14.90 6.16 -16.17
N LEU A 377 16.11 5.90 -15.71
CA LEU A 377 16.46 5.74 -14.29
C LEU A 377 16.86 7.11 -13.76
N GLN A 378 16.21 7.56 -12.70
CA GLN A 378 16.62 8.76 -11.97
C GLN A 378 17.22 8.37 -10.62
N PHE A 379 18.30 9.02 -10.23
CA PHE A 379 19.04 8.74 -9.00
C PHE A 379 18.95 9.89 -8.01
N THR A 380 19.10 9.56 -6.73
CA THR A 380 19.13 10.55 -5.63
C THR A 380 20.42 11.38 -5.60
N LEU A 381 21.53 10.82 -6.11
CA LEU A 381 22.85 11.46 -6.21
C LEU A 381 23.41 11.25 -7.62
N PRO A 382 24.34 12.13 -8.09
CA PRO A 382 24.96 11.96 -9.39
C PRO A 382 25.80 10.67 -9.49
N VAL A 383 25.61 9.92 -10.57
CA VAL A 383 26.34 8.69 -10.91
C VAL A 383 27.73 9.03 -11.42
N ASP A 384 28.74 8.31 -10.99
CA ASP A 384 30.06 8.32 -11.61
C ASP A 384 30.00 7.61 -12.98
N SER A 385 30.25 8.35 -14.04
CA SER A 385 30.21 7.82 -15.40
C SER A 385 31.16 6.63 -15.63
N ALA A 386 32.24 6.54 -14.86
CA ALA A 386 33.18 5.43 -14.94
C ALA A 386 32.60 4.10 -14.40
N SER A 387 31.56 4.16 -13.58
CA SER A 387 30.87 2.97 -13.06
C SER A 387 29.80 2.42 -13.99
N ILE A 388 29.51 3.09 -15.10
CA ILE A 388 28.46 2.67 -16.03
C ILE A 388 29.03 1.62 -16.99
N VAL A 389 28.66 0.37 -16.76
CA VAL A 389 28.99 -0.77 -17.60
C VAL A 389 27.70 -1.37 -18.13
N LEU A 390 27.58 -1.49 -19.45
CA LEU A 390 26.34 -1.91 -20.10
C LEU A 390 25.92 -3.32 -19.68
N GLU A 391 26.89 -4.21 -19.53
CA GLU A 391 26.70 -5.63 -19.16
C GLU A 391 26.26 -5.81 -17.69
N ASP A 392 26.50 -4.83 -16.83
CA ASP A 392 26.13 -4.87 -15.41
C ASP A 392 24.67 -4.49 -15.18
N LEU A 393 24.03 -3.78 -16.14
CA LEU A 393 22.62 -3.45 -16.06
C LEU A 393 21.77 -4.61 -16.59
N GLN A 394 21.03 -5.24 -15.71
CA GLN A 394 20.17 -6.38 -16.03
C GLN A 394 18.71 -5.94 -16.12
N VAL A 395 18.04 -6.34 -17.20
CA VAL A 395 16.61 -6.08 -17.41
C VAL A 395 15.93 -7.38 -17.77
N ARG A 396 14.90 -7.73 -17.03
CA ARG A 396 14.04 -8.86 -17.36
C ARG A 396 12.56 -8.47 -17.24
N SER A 397 11.69 -9.19 -17.94
CA SER A 397 10.24 -8.99 -17.86
C SER A 397 9.50 -10.30 -17.74
N TRP A 398 8.27 -10.22 -17.20
CA TRP A 398 7.35 -11.34 -17.08
C TRP A 398 5.92 -10.85 -16.96
N THR A 399 4.97 -11.79 -17.07
CA THR A 399 3.57 -11.60 -16.71
C THR A 399 3.14 -12.68 -15.71
N TYR A 400 1.84 -12.76 -15.42
CA TYR A 400 1.28 -13.70 -14.47
C TYR A 400 0.04 -14.39 -15.04
N HIS A 401 -0.31 -15.56 -14.48
CA HIS A 401 -1.59 -16.21 -14.75
C HIS A 401 -2.75 -15.48 -14.08
N HIS A 402 -3.91 -15.54 -14.74
CA HIS A 402 -5.22 -15.14 -14.20
C HIS A 402 -6.06 -16.38 -13.97
N TRP A 403 -6.11 -16.90 -12.75
CA TRP A 403 -6.72 -18.17 -12.42
C TRP A 403 -7.22 -18.27 -10.98
N SER A 404 -7.99 -19.34 -10.67
CA SER A 404 -8.51 -19.64 -9.33
C SER A 404 -7.45 -20.17 -8.34
N THR A 405 -6.25 -20.52 -8.81
CA THR A 405 -5.14 -20.91 -7.95
C THR A 405 -4.61 -19.68 -7.18
N TYR A 406 -4.18 -19.89 -5.95
CA TYR A 406 -3.62 -18.85 -5.10
C TYR A 406 -2.27 -18.36 -5.64
N GLY A 407 -2.23 -17.08 -6.06
CA GLY A 407 -1.05 -16.46 -6.62
C GLY A 407 -0.62 -17.03 -7.98
N SER A 408 0.43 -16.50 -8.52
CA SER A 408 1.10 -16.99 -9.74
C SER A 408 2.58 -16.73 -9.64
N ASP A 409 3.37 -17.74 -9.99
CA ASP A 409 4.76 -17.50 -10.32
C ASP A 409 4.85 -16.66 -11.61
N PRO A 410 5.98 -15.96 -11.83
CA PRO A 410 6.27 -15.32 -13.09
C PRO A 410 6.15 -16.32 -14.27
N VAL A 411 5.50 -15.88 -15.36
CA VAL A 411 5.37 -16.66 -16.60
C VAL A 411 5.74 -15.79 -17.79
N ASP A 412 6.05 -16.41 -18.91
CA ASP A 412 6.51 -15.73 -20.12
C ASP A 412 7.68 -14.78 -19.83
N GLU A 413 8.65 -15.28 -19.06
CA GLU A 413 9.85 -14.53 -18.68
C GLU A 413 10.76 -14.30 -19.88
N ALA A 414 11.34 -13.09 -19.96
CA ALA A 414 12.35 -12.74 -20.94
C ALA A 414 13.44 -11.89 -20.31
N ALA A 415 14.70 -12.16 -20.65
CA ALA A 415 15.81 -11.25 -20.43
C ALA A 415 15.96 -10.32 -21.64
N HIS A 416 16.19 -9.05 -21.40
CA HIS A 416 16.33 -8.02 -22.42
C HIS A 416 17.76 -7.55 -22.56
N SER A 417 18.20 -7.41 -23.81
CA SER A 417 19.49 -6.79 -24.08
C SER A 417 19.37 -5.27 -24.00
N VAL A 418 20.27 -4.65 -23.26
CA VAL A 418 20.41 -3.19 -23.24
C VAL A 418 21.18 -2.77 -24.48
N ASP A 419 20.59 -1.93 -25.32
CA ASP A 419 21.23 -1.47 -26.56
C ASP A 419 22.18 -0.29 -26.28
N THR A 420 21.69 0.69 -25.50
CA THR A 420 22.49 1.89 -25.16
C THR A 420 22.16 2.41 -23.78
N LEU A 421 23.18 3.02 -23.16
CA LEU A 421 23.09 3.77 -21.92
C LEU A 421 23.52 5.23 -22.19
N LYS A 422 22.72 6.20 -21.73
CA LYS A 422 23.04 7.60 -21.89
C LYS A 422 22.81 8.36 -20.59
N LEU A 423 23.92 8.78 -19.97
CA LEU A 423 23.90 9.58 -18.74
C LEU A 423 23.59 11.04 -19.08
N SER A 424 22.75 11.69 -18.29
CA SER A 424 22.49 13.14 -18.35
C SER A 424 23.75 13.92 -17.93
N SER A 425 23.83 15.19 -18.36
CA SER A 425 24.99 16.05 -18.08
C SER A 425 25.18 16.35 -16.58
N ASP A 426 24.13 16.28 -15.77
CA ASP A 426 24.17 16.46 -14.32
C ASP A 426 24.39 15.13 -13.57
N GLY A 427 24.49 14.01 -14.29
CA GLY A 427 24.73 12.68 -13.73
C GLY A 427 23.56 12.06 -12.99
N THR A 428 22.38 12.70 -12.97
CA THR A 428 21.26 12.23 -12.15
C THR A 428 20.26 11.34 -12.88
N LYS A 429 20.36 11.22 -14.22
CA LYS A 429 19.46 10.40 -15.05
C LYS A 429 20.24 9.54 -16.03
N LEU A 430 19.81 8.29 -16.14
CA LEU A 430 20.36 7.32 -17.09
C LEU A 430 19.23 6.82 -17.99
N ASP A 431 19.27 7.17 -19.27
CA ASP A 431 18.36 6.61 -20.27
C ASP A 431 18.87 5.24 -20.68
N VAL A 432 17.98 4.25 -20.61
CA VAL A 432 18.21 2.83 -20.95
C VAL A 432 17.36 2.50 -22.16
N THR A 433 17.98 2.15 -23.29
CA THR A 433 17.28 1.78 -24.51
C THR A 433 17.27 0.27 -24.67
N LEU A 434 16.09 -0.28 -24.99
CA LEU A 434 15.84 -1.70 -25.29
C LEU A 434 15.17 -1.82 -26.65
N SER A 435 15.59 -2.77 -27.48
CA SER A 435 14.98 -3.00 -28.81
C SER A 435 13.67 -3.80 -28.77
N ASP A 436 13.39 -4.49 -27.66
CA ASP A 436 12.34 -5.49 -27.53
C ASP A 436 11.38 -5.26 -26.35
N CYS A 437 11.03 -4.01 -26.07
CA CYS A 437 10.08 -3.68 -25.00
C CYS A 437 8.72 -4.37 -25.20
N ARG A 438 8.18 -4.94 -24.12
CA ARG A 438 6.92 -5.71 -24.09
C ARG A 438 5.87 -4.93 -23.28
N PRO A 439 4.87 -4.29 -23.89
CA PRO A 439 3.81 -3.57 -23.17
C PRO A 439 2.97 -4.50 -22.29
N GLY A 440 2.60 -4.03 -21.08
CA GLY A 440 1.75 -4.77 -20.15
C GLY A 440 2.47 -5.81 -19.32
N PHE A 441 3.81 -5.87 -19.39
CA PHE A 441 4.64 -6.76 -18.59
C PHE A 441 5.22 -6.04 -17.37
N VAL A 442 5.49 -6.82 -16.31
CA VAL A 442 6.32 -6.37 -15.19
C VAL A 442 7.77 -6.39 -15.66
N TYR A 443 8.52 -5.38 -15.27
CA TYR A 443 9.95 -5.32 -15.51
C TYR A 443 10.71 -5.30 -14.19
N GLU A 444 11.82 -6.02 -14.13
CA GLU A 444 12.83 -5.88 -13.09
C GLU A 444 14.05 -5.23 -13.72
N ILE A 445 14.54 -4.19 -13.09
CA ILE A 445 15.75 -3.48 -13.50
C ILE A 445 16.73 -3.52 -12.34
N SER A 446 17.88 -4.15 -12.54
CA SER A 446 18.95 -4.29 -11.54
C SER A 446 20.23 -3.67 -12.04
N ALA A 447 20.85 -2.81 -11.21
CA ALA A 447 22.02 -2.01 -11.54
C ALA A 447 23.11 -2.05 -10.44
N PRO A 448 23.60 -3.26 -10.03
CA PRO A 448 24.45 -3.42 -8.85
C PRO A 448 25.83 -2.75 -8.95
N GLY A 449 26.31 -2.46 -10.16
CA GLY A 449 27.63 -1.87 -10.39
C GLY A 449 27.71 -0.35 -10.30
N LEU A 450 26.58 0.35 -10.21
CA LEU A 450 26.56 1.80 -10.21
C LEU A 450 27.09 2.40 -8.90
N ILE A 451 27.91 3.44 -9.03
CA ILE A 451 28.52 4.16 -7.91
C ILE A 451 28.25 5.66 -8.10
N ALA A 452 27.92 6.35 -7.03
CA ALA A 452 27.81 7.82 -7.06
C ALA A 452 29.18 8.48 -7.12
N ILE A 453 29.27 9.72 -7.64
CA ILE A 453 30.49 10.53 -7.61
C ILE A 453 31.07 10.66 -6.19
N SER A 454 30.22 10.61 -5.17
CA SER A 454 30.63 10.59 -3.74
C SER A 454 31.28 9.28 -3.29
N GLY A 455 31.31 8.24 -4.14
CA GLY A 455 31.83 6.91 -3.81
C GLY A 455 30.83 5.97 -3.14
N GLN A 456 29.56 6.39 -2.95
CA GLN A 456 28.52 5.53 -2.41
C GLN A 456 28.03 4.52 -3.46
N THR A 457 27.83 3.27 -3.06
CA THR A 457 27.10 2.26 -3.85
C THR A 457 25.60 2.43 -3.67
N LEU A 458 24.80 1.92 -4.59
CA LEU A 458 23.34 1.88 -4.41
C LEU A 458 22.99 1.13 -3.12
N LEU A 459 22.12 1.73 -2.29
CA LEU A 459 21.59 1.08 -1.09
C LEU A 459 20.67 -0.08 -1.49
N HIS A 460 19.82 0.15 -2.49
CA HIS A 460 19.03 -0.88 -3.17
C HIS A 460 19.25 -0.74 -4.67
N ASP A 461 19.67 -1.80 -5.30
CA ASP A 461 20.13 -1.80 -6.70
C ASP A 461 19.05 -2.28 -7.69
N THR A 462 17.86 -2.61 -7.21
CA THR A 462 16.81 -3.21 -8.01
C THR A 462 15.48 -2.50 -7.82
N ALA A 463 14.73 -2.36 -8.93
CA ALA A 463 13.36 -1.81 -8.98
C ALA A 463 12.46 -2.69 -9.84
N TRP A 464 11.16 -2.66 -9.58
CA TRP A 464 10.13 -3.43 -10.30
C TRP A 464 9.01 -2.55 -10.81
#